data_1954cc5a1f5901222eccfe4a60b4536f
#
_entry.id   1954cc5a1f5901222eccfe4a60b4536f
#
_cell.length_a   1.000
_cell.length_b   1.000
_cell.length_c   1.000
_cell.angle_alpha   90.00
_cell.angle_beta   90.00
_cell.angle_gamma   90.00
#
_symmetry.space_group_name_H-M   'P 1'
#
loop_
_entity.id
_entity.type
_entity.pdbx_description
1 polymer ?
#
loop_
_entity_poly.entity_id
_entity_poly.type
_entity_poly.pdbx_seq_one_letter_code
_entity_poly.pdbx_strand_id
1 'polypeptide(L)'
;EPIADKKWTDNQKKEIEDSRINTTKFLMETLKKSRINPKVIINGSAIGFYGTSLTEEFNENSNCGNDFLANLCKKWEGVAMEKPFFSRLVIFRIGIVLEAEGGALGKMLPIFKLGLGGPIGDGKQWMSWIHRSDLCGLIINALVDKQFSGVFNAVAPEPILMKDFSKTLGRCLNRPNLLPVPGTILKLLLGDGAKLVL
;
A
#
# COMPACT_ATOMS: atom_id res chain seq x y z
N GLU A 1 4.94 2.57 12.06
CA GLU A 1 6.11 3.20 11.43
C GLU A 1 5.83 3.45 9.95
N PRO A 2 6.04 4.69 9.43
CA PRO A 2 5.88 5.01 8.01
C PRO A 2 6.89 4.23 7.15
N ILE A 3 6.44 3.80 5.96
CA ILE A 3 7.25 2.96 5.08
C ILE A 3 8.13 3.78 4.12
N ALA A 4 7.74 5.03 3.82
CA ALA A 4 8.35 5.85 2.77
C ALA A 4 9.00 7.15 3.28
N ASP A 5 9.22 7.28 4.59
CA ASP A 5 9.73 8.53 5.17
C ASP A 5 11.24 8.50 5.46
N LYS A 6 11.81 7.30 5.54
CA LYS A 6 13.22 7.08 5.87
C LYS A 6 13.88 6.11 4.90
N LYS A 7 15.20 6.20 4.79
CA LYS A 7 15.99 5.23 4.03
C LYS A 7 15.90 3.84 4.69
N TRP A 8 15.71 2.80 3.88
CA TRP A 8 15.62 1.42 4.35
C TRP A 8 17.00 0.85 4.70
N THR A 9 17.40 1.05 5.93
CA THR A 9 18.47 0.30 6.58
C THR A 9 17.88 -0.97 7.20
N ASP A 10 18.73 -1.90 7.63
CA ASP A 10 18.26 -3.12 8.32
C ASP A 10 17.47 -2.79 9.59
N ASN A 11 17.91 -1.76 10.34
CA ASN A 11 17.18 -1.29 11.52
C ASN A 11 15.80 -0.73 11.14
N GLN A 12 15.71 0.08 10.07
CA GLN A 12 14.45 0.62 9.60
C GLN A 12 13.51 -0.49 9.09
N LYS A 13 14.03 -1.49 8.36
CA LYS A 13 13.25 -2.64 7.94
C LYS A 13 12.68 -3.40 9.14
N LYS A 14 13.49 -3.58 10.19
CA LYS A 14 13.03 -4.19 11.44
C LYS A 14 11.95 -3.37 12.13
N GLU A 15 12.10 -2.07 12.25
CA GLU A 15 11.07 -1.19 12.81
C GLU A 15 9.75 -1.25 12.03
N ILE A 16 9.83 -1.29 10.70
CA ILE A 16 8.68 -1.45 9.82
C ILE A 16 7.98 -2.81 10.07
N GLU A 17 8.75 -3.89 10.18
CA GLU A 17 8.24 -5.23 10.46
C GLU A 17 7.61 -5.30 11.86
N ASP A 18 8.33 -4.87 12.89
CA ASP A 18 7.89 -4.89 14.28
C ASP A 18 6.61 -4.09 14.50
N SER A 19 6.50 -2.91 13.89
CA SER A 19 5.33 -2.04 14.03
C SER A 19 4.04 -2.66 13.48
N ARG A 20 4.12 -3.61 12.56
CA ARG A 20 2.98 -4.30 11.96
C ARG A 20 2.72 -5.64 12.64
N ILE A 21 3.74 -6.48 12.69
CA ILE A 21 3.62 -7.86 13.17
C ILE A 21 3.36 -7.89 14.66
N ASN A 22 4.18 -7.19 15.47
CA ASN A 22 4.04 -7.23 16.92
C ASN A 22 2.75 -6.55 17.39
N THR A 23 2.35 -5.45 16.75
CA THR A 23 1.08 -4.78 17.07
C THR A 23 -0.12 -5.68 16.77
N THR A 24 -0.14 -6.32 15.60
CA THR A 24 -1.22 -7.23 15.22
C THR A 24 -1.24 -8.46 16.12
N LYS A 25 -0.06 -9.05 16.40
CA LYS A 25 0.07 -10.19 17.31
C LYS A 25 -0.46 -9.85 18.71
N PHE A 26 -0.03 -8.73 19.25
CA PHE A 26 -0.50 -8.26 20.57
C PHE A 26 -2.02 -8.10 20.60
N LEU A 27 -2.61 -7.52 19.54
CA LEU A 27 -4.06 -7.39 19.43
C LEU A 27 -4.75 -8.76 19.43
N MET A 28 -4.29 -9.70 18.58
CA MET A 28 -4.90 -11.03 18.48
C MET A 28 -4.80 -11.82 19.78
N GLU A 29 -3.64 -11.77 20.45
CA GLU A 29 -3.45 -12.40 21.76
C GLU A 29 -4.33 -11.78 22.85
N THR A 30 -4.46 -10.45 22.83
CA THR A 30 -5.30 -9.72 23.80
C THR A 30 -6.77 -10.09 23.62
N LEU A 31 -7.26 -10.14 22.40
CA LEU A 31 -8.63 -10.56 22.10
C LEU A 31 -8.89 -12.00 22.58
N LYS A 32 -7.96 -12.92 22.33
CA LYS A 32 -8.06 -14.31 22.81
C LYS A 32 -8.11 -14.39 24.35
N LYS A 33 -7.24 -13.65 25.04
CA LYS A 33 -7.14 -13.65 26.52
C LYS A 33 -8.34 -12.98 27.19
N SER A 34 -8.82 -11.89 26.65
CA SER A 34 -9.96 -11.11 27.20
C SER A 34 -11.31 -11.74 26.93
N ARG A 35 -11.37 -12.82 26.13
CA ARG A 35 -12.60 -13.46 25.65
C ARG A 35 -13.53 -12.49 24.88
N ILE A 36 -12.98 -11.39 24.36
CA ILE A 36 -13.69 -10.47 23.49
C ILE A 36 -13.69 -11.04 22.08
N ASN A 37 -14.88 -11.28 21.53
CA ASN A 37 -15.04 -11.81 20.19
C ASN A 37 -15.67 -10.74 19.30
N PRO A 38 -14.89 -9.87 18.65
CA PRO A 38 -15.43 -8.92 17.69
C PRO A 38 -16.10 -9.67 16.54
N LYS A 39 -17.22 -9.16 16.03
CA LYS A 39 -17.92 -9.80 14.89
C LYS A 39 -17.05 -9.83 13.64
N VAL A 40 -16.20 -8.84 13.46
CA VAL A 40 -15.27 -8.71 12.33
C VAL A 40 -13.97 -8.07 12.79
N ILE A 41 -12.88 -8.55 12.21
CA ILE A 41 -11.55 -7.95 12.29
C ILE A 41 -11.17 -7.56 10.88
N ILE A 42 -10.82 -6.29 10.66
CA ILE A 42 -10.32 -5.79 9.39
C ILE A 42 -8.84 -5.49 9.56
N ASN A 43 -8.01 -6.19 8.79
CA ASN A 43 -6.57 -6.01 8.81
C ASN A 43 -6.10 -5.35 7.50
N GLY A 44 -5.31 -4.30 7.61
CA GLY A 44 -4.59 -3.76 6.47
C GLY A 44 -3.45 -4.70 6.06
N SER A 45 -3.23 -4.80 4.77
CA SER A 45 -2.05 -5.36 4.11
C SER A 45 -1.73 -4.45 2.93
N ALA A 46 -0.91 -4.87 2.00
CA ALA A 46 -0.58 -4.08 0.82
C ALA A 46 -0.42 -4.96 -0.43
N ILE A 47 -0.66 -4.37 -1.60
CA ILE A 47 -0.40 -5.03 -2.90
C ILE A 47 1.07 -5.44 -3.06
N GLY A 48 1.98 -4.87 -2.26
CA GLY A 48 3.36 -5.34 -2.16
C GLY A 48 3.51 -6.81 -1.80
N PHE A 49 2.43 -7.48 -1.36
CA PHE A 49 2.36 -8.92 -1.20
C PHE A 49 2.78 -9.69 -2.46
N TYR A 50 2.45 -9.17 -3.64
CA TYR A 50 2.72 -9.84 -4.90
C TYR A 50 4.15 -9.61 -5.43
N GLY A 51 4.88 -8.63 -4.90
CA GLY A 51 6.10 -8.13 -5.52
C GLY A 51 5.80 -7.19 -6.68
N THR A 52 6.68 -7.14 -7.68
CA THR A 52 6.57 -6.24 -8.84
C THR A 52 6.68 -7.01 -10.15
N SER A 53 5.86 -6.65 -11.13
CA SER A 53 5.95 -7.13 -12.51
C SER A 53 5.56 -6.01 -13.48
N LEU A 54 6.14 -6.01 -14.67
CA LEU A 54 5.74 -5.09 -15.74
C LEU A 54 4.65 -5.69 -16.65
N THR A 55 4.42 -7.01 -16.55
CA THR A 55 3.59 -7.75 -17.51
C THR A 55 2.54 -8.65 -16.86
N GLU A 56 2.73 -9.05 -15.60
CA GLU A 56 1.80 -9.93 -14.90
C GLU A 56 0.71 -9.13 -14.19
N GLU A 57 -0.51 -9.63 -14.29
CA GLU A 57 -1.65 -9.16 -13.52
C GLU A 57 -1.84 -10.07 -12.31
N PHE A 58 -2.00 -9.45 -11.15
CA PHE A 58 -2.16 -10.16 -9.89
C PHE A 58 -3.60 -10.04 -9.37
N ASN A 59 -4.10 -11.14 -8.84
CA ASN A 59 -5.36 -11.20 -8.10
C ASN A 59 -5.14 -11.83 -6.71
N GLU A 60 -6.18 -11.95 -5.93
CA GLU A 60 -6.10 -12.43 -4.55
C GLU A 60 -5.56 -13.87 -4.42
N ASN A 61 -5.68 -14.68 -5.46
CA ASN A 61 -5.16 -16.05 -5.53
C ASN A 61 -3.71 -16.12 -6.03
N SER A 62 -3.14 -15.02 -6.47
CA SER A 62 -1.75 -14.97 -6.95
C SER A 62 -0.76 -15.23 -5.82
N ASN A 63 0.35 -15.87 -6.16
CA ASN A 63 1.40 -16.20 -5.20
C ASN A 63 2.04 -14.95 -4.59
N CYS A 64 2.55 -15.12 -3.37
CA CYS A 64 3.37 -14.11 -2.72
C CYS A 64 4.69 -13.94 -3.48
N GLY A 65 5.11 -12.70 -3.68
CA GLY A 65 6.45 -12.38 -4.17
C GLY A 65 7.56 -12.79 -3.19
N ASN A 66 8.80 -12.50 -3.55
CA ASN A 66 9.99 -12.94 -2.80
C ASN A 66 10.83 -11.80 -2.23
N ASP A 67 10.40 -10.55 -2.38
CA ASP A 67 11.10 -9.38 -1.85
C ASP A 67 10.75 -9.11 -0.37
N PHE A 68 11.35 -8.06 0.19
CA PHE A 68 11.12 -7.65 1.57
C PHE A 68 9.65 -7.33 1.86
N LEU A 69 8.98 -6.59 0.95
CA LEU A 69 7.58 -6.18 1.14
C LEU A 69 6.62 -7.35 1.07
N ALA A 70 6.84 -8.24 0.12
CA ALA A 70 6.04 -9.45 -0.03
C ALA A 70 6.14 -10.34 1.22
N ASN A 71 7.36 -10.56 1.71
CA ASN A 71 7.60 -11.32 2.92
C ASN A 71 6.98 -10.65 4.16
N LEU A 72 7.08 -9.32 4.27
CA LEU A 72 6.45 -8.54 5.33
C LEU A 72 4.93 -8.70 5.32
N CYS A 73 4.29 -8.50 4.16
CA CYS A 73 2.84 -8.67 4.00
C CYS A 73 2.41 -10.09 4.35
N LYS A 74 3.13 -11.11 3.86
CA LYS A 74 2.84 -12.52 4.16
C LYS A 74 2.87 -12.82 5.65
N LYS A 75 3.90 -12.36 6.36
CA LYS A 75 4.01 -12.52 7.81
C LYS A 75 2.88 -11.77 8.54
N TRP A 76 2.59 -10.55 8.12
CA TRP A 76 1.56 -9.73 8.74
C TRP A 76 0.16 -10.33 8.58
N GLU A 77 -0.19 -10.78 7.37
CA GLU A 77 -1.43 -11.50 7.10
C GLU A 77 -1.51 -12.81 7.92
N GLY A 78 -0.40 -13.55 8.00
CA GLY A 78 -0.33 -14.78 8.81
C GLY A 78 -0.68 -14.55 10.28
N VAL A 79 -0.15 -13.49 10.89
CA VAL A 79 -0.49 -13.13 12.28
C VAL A 79 -1.97 -12.72 12.41
N ALA A 80 -2.53 -12.00 11.45
CA ALA A 80 -3.94 -11.64 11.46
C ALA A 80 -4.87 -12.88 11.38
N MET A 81 -4.43 -13.93 10.69
CA MET A 81 -5.17 -15.19 10.60
C MET A 81 -5.27 -15.95 11.94
N GLU A 82 -4.42 -15.62 12.92
CA GLU A 82 -4.51 -16.15 14.28
C GLU A 82 -5.66 -15.56 15.12
N LYS A 83 -6.61 -14.88 14.48
CA LYS A 83 -7.79 -14.26 15.10
C LYS A 83 -8.58 -15.22 16.01
N PRO A 84 -9.43 -14.71 16.93
CA PRO A 84 -10.40 -15.53 17.65
C PRO A 84 -11.32 -16.30 16.70
N PHE A 85 -11.65 -17.54 17.04
CA PHE A 85 -12.36 -18.47 16.16
C PHE A 85 -13.68 -17.91 15.59
N PHE A 86 -14.46 -17.21 16.40
CA PHE A 86 -15.76 -16.67 16.01
C PHE A 86 -15.72 -15.36 15.22
N SER A 87 -14.57 -14.73 15.11
CA SER A 87 -14.44 -13.48 14.38
C SER A 87 -14.27 -13.72 12.89
N ARG A 88 -15.02 -12.97 12.07
CA ARG A 88 -14.78 -12.88 10.64
C ARG A 88 -13.52 -12.04 10.39
N LEU A 89 -12.67 -12.44 9.48
CA LEU A 89 -11.47 -11.70 9.09
C LEU A 89 -11.63 -11.17 7.67
N VAL A 90 -11.31 -9.90 7.50
CA VAL A 90 -11.15 -9.24 6.19
C VAL A 90 -9.75 -8.67 6.13
N ILE A 91 -9.01 -9.02 5.10
CA ILE A 91 -7.68 -8.49 4.83
C ILE A 91 -7.76 -7.67 3.55
N PHE A 92 -7.39 -6.39 3.62
CA PHE A 92 -7.27 -5.54 2.45
C PHE A 92 -5.81 -5.38 2.04
N ARG A 93 -5.43 -5.92 0.87
CA ARG A 93 -4.18 -5.60 0.19
C ARG A 93 -4.36 -4.27 -0.51
N ILE A 94 -3.95 -3.22 0.18
CA ILE A 94 -4.24 -1.83 -0.20
C ILE A 94 -3.20 -1.36 -1.21
N GLY A 95 -3.68 -0.76 -2.31
CA GLY A 95 -2.87 -0.05 -3.28
C GLY A 95 -2.38 1.31 -2.79
N ILE A 96 -1.86 2.12 -3.69
CA ILE A 96 -1.42 3.49 -3.37
C ILE A 96 -2.66 4.34 -3.10
N VAL A 97 -2.85 4.73 -1.84
CA VAL A 97 -3.99 5.58 -1.45
C VAL A 97 -3.73 7.01 -1.92
N LEU A 98 -4.62 7.52 -2.76
CA LEU A 98 -4.56 8.89 -3.26
C LEU A 98 -5.40 9.82 -2.38
N GLU A 99 -4.72 10.81 -1.81
CA GLU A 99 -5.28 11.89 -0.99
C GLU A 99 -4.43 13.15 -1.18
N ALA A 100 -5.09 14.28 -1.40
CA ALA A 100 -4.39 15.55 -1.65
C ALA A 100 -3.66 16.08 -0.42
N GLU A 101 -4.18 15.83 0.77
CA GLU A 101 -3.64 16.34 2.04
C GLU A 101 -2.54 15.44 2.63
N GLY A 102 -2.25 14.30 2.00
CA GLY A 102 -1.27 13.35 2.55
C GLY A 102 -0.81 12.28 1.57
N GLY A 103 -0.02 11.35 2.09
CA GLY A 103 0.47 10.20 1.32
C GLY A 103 1.34 10.58 0.13
N ALA A 104 1.35 9.73 -0.89
CA ALA A 104 2.17 9.92 -2.09
C ALA A 104 1.74 11.16 -2.88
N LEU A 105 0.43 11.34 -3.10
CA LEU A 105 -0.09 12.48 -3.85
C LEU A 105 0.22 13.81 -3.15
N GLY A 106 0.00 13.90 -1.83
CA GLY A 106 0.31 15.11 -1.06
C GLY A 106 1.77 15.53 -1.16
N LYS A 107 2.70 14.56 -1.24
CA LYS A 107 4.14 14.83 -1.44
C LYS A 107 4.47 15.28 -2.87
N MET A 108 3.72 14.84 -3.86
CA MET A 108 3.93 15.18 -5.27
C MET A 108 3.34 16.56 -5.62
N LEU A 109 2.20 16.92 -5.06
CA LEU A 109 1.44 18.12 -5.40
C LEU A 109 2.26 19.41 -5.35
N PRO A 110 3.09 19.71 -4.34
CA PRO A 110 3.89 20.95 -4.31
C PRO A 110 4.83 21.07 -5.51
N ILE A 111 5.49 19.99 -5.91
CA ILE A 111 6.43 19.94 -7.02
C ILE A 111 5.68 20.15 -8.35
N PHE A 112 4.55 19.51 -8.52
CA PHE A 112 3.71 19.67 -9.71
C PHE A 112 3.12 21.08 -9.82
N LYS A 113 2.67 21.68 -8.71
CA LYS A 113 2.17 23.07 -8.68
C LYS A 113 3.21 24.08 -9.12
N LEU A 114 4.51 23.81 -8.88
CA LEU A 114 5.62 24.63 -9.36
C LEU A 114 5.96 24.38 -10.84
N GLY A 115 5.30 23.44 -11.52
CA GLY A 115 5.62 23.07 -12.91
C GLY A 115 6.90 22.25 -13.05
N LEU A 116 7.44 21.73 -11.95
CA LEU A 116 8.64 20.89 -11.91
C LEU A 116 8.33 19.40 -11.82
N GLY A 117 7.06 19.04 -11.93
CA GLY A 117 6.60 17.65 -11.86
C GLY A 117 6.87 16.87 -13.14
N GLY A 118 6.94 15.55 -12.98
CA GLY A 118 7.10 14.62 -14.10
C GLY A 118 7.06 13.16 -13.64
N PRO A 119 7.16 12.22 -14.58
CA PRO A 119 7.16 10.80 -14.24
C PRO A 119 8.39 10.43 -13.42
N ILE A 120 8.22 9.44 -12.55
CA ILE A 120 9.32 8.88 -11.76
C ILE A 120 10.02 7.81 -12.61
N GLY A 121 11.34 7.89 -12.70
CA GLY A 121 12.13 6.97 -13.53
C GLY A 121 11.77 7.08 -15.01
N ASP A 122 11.56 5.95 -15.67
CA ASP A 122 11.09 5.89 -17.07
C ASP A 122 9.56 5.95 -17.20
N GLY A 123 8.85 5.94 -16.07
CA GLY A 123 7.40 6.04 -16.01
C GLY A 123 6.63 4.81 -16.48
N LYS A 124 7.32 3.66 -16.71
CA LYS A 124 6.69 2.43 -17.20
C LYS A 124 6.15 1.54 -16.10
N GLN A 125 6.46 1.85 -14.83
CA GLN A 125 5.93 1.09 -13.71
C GLN A 125 4.42 1.30 -13.56
N TRP A 126 3.74 0.20 -13.23
CA TRP A 126 2.32 0.21 -12.93
C TRP A 126 2.05 0.77 -11.54
N MET A 127 1.02 1.57 -11.44
CA MET A 127 0.46 2.07 -10.19
C MET A 127 -0.92 1.47 -9.98
N SER A 128 -1.05 0.56 -9.05
CA SER A 128 -2.35 0.14 -8.53
C SER A 128 -2.71 1.07 -7.38
N TRP A 129 -3.74 1.85 -7.55
CA TRP A 129 -4.14 2.95 -6.68
C TRP A 129 -5.57 2.82 -6.19
N ILE A 130 -5.94 3.55 -5.17
CA ILE A 130 -7.31 3.69 -4.70
C ILE A 130 -7.51 5.11 -4.15
N HIS A 131 -8.69 5.71 -4.36
CA HIS A 131 -9.02 6.96 -3.70
C HIS A 131 -9.36 6.70 -2.23
N ARG A 132 -8.98 7.64 -1.34
CA ARG A 132 -9.25 7.50 0.10
C ARG A 132 -10.72 7.21 0.42
N SER A 133 -11.65 7.91 -0.24
CA SER A 133 -13.09 7.71 -0.01
C SER A 133 -13.55 6.31 -0.36
N ASP A 134 -13.01 5.73 -1.44
CA ASP A 134 -13.36 4.37 -1.87
C ASP A 134 -12.81 3.33 -0.89
N LEU A 135 -11.58 3.52 -0.41
CA LEU A 135 -11.03 2.67 0.66
C LEU A 135 -11.88 2.74 1.93
N CYS A 136 -12.30 3.94 2.34
CA CYS A 136 -13.21 4.09 3.47
C CYS A 136 -14.55 3.38 3.22
N GLY A 137 -15.09 3.49 2.00
CA GLY A 137 -16.30 2.78 1.59
C GLY A 137 -16.15 1.26 1.68
N LEU A 138 -15.04 0.70 1.20
CA LEU A 138 -14.74 -0.72 1.33
C LEU A 138 -14.67 -1.17 2.79
N ILE A 139 -14.00 -0.39 3.65
CA ILE A 139 -13.91 -0.69 5.09
C ILE A 139 -15.30 -0.68 5.74
N ILE A 140 -16.13 0.34 5.45
CA ILE A 140 -17.49 0.42 5.98
C ILE A 140 -18.34 -0.76 5.49
N ASN A 141 -18.28 -1.10 4.21
CA ASN A 141 -18.98 -2.26 3.67
C ASN A 141 -18.52 -3.56 4.36
N ALA A 142 -17.21 -3.72 4.56
CA ALA A 142 -16.68 -4.88 5.27
C ALA A 142 -17.12 -4.96 6.73
N LEU A 143 -17.47 -3.83 7.38
CA LEU A 143 -18.02 -3.85 8.74
C LEU A 143 -19.46 -4.40 8.77
N VAL A 144 -20.28 -4.04 7.78
CA VAL A 144 -21.73 -4.32 7.79
C VAL A 144 -22.11 -5.57 6.98
N ASP A 145 -21.48 -5.80 5.86
CA ASP A 145 -21.76 -6.92 4.98
C ASP A 145 -21.00 -8.18 5.41
N LYS A 146 -21.77 -9.21 5.80
CA LYS A 146 -21.22 -10.48 6.27
C LYS A 146 -20.55 -11.30 5.16
N GLN A 147 -20.81 -11.00 3.88
CA GLN A 147 -20.20 -11.68 2.75
C GLN A 147 -18.73 -11.28 2.56
N PHE A 148 -18.33 -10.09 3.04
CA PHE A 148 -16.91 -9.70 3.06
C PHE A 148 -16.16 -10.60 4.05
N SER A 149 -15.46 -11.63 3.55
CA SER A 149 -14.61 -12.52 4.34
C SER A 149 -13.43 -13.01 3.50
N GLY A 150 -12.24 -12.98 4.06
CA GLY A 150 -11.01 -13.35 3.37
C GLY A 150 -10.18 -12.15 2.90
N VAL A 151 -9.44 -12.34 1.83
CA VAL A 151 -8.49 -11.35 1.28
C VAL A 151 -9.11 -10.65 0.08
N PHE A 152 -8.91 -9.35 0.00
CA PHE A 152 -9.38 -8.51 -1.11
C PHE A 152 -8.30 -7.51 -1.51
N ASN A 153 -8.14 -7.29 -2.81
CA ASN A 153 -7.36 -6.18 -3.33
C ASN A 153 -8.16 -4.89 -3.22
N ALA A 154 -7.71 -3.98 -2.38
CA ALA A 154 -8.32 -2.64 -2.25
C ALA A 154 -7.62 -1.68 -3.22
N VAL A 155 -8.03 -1.75 -4.49
CA VAL A 155 -7.48 -0.97 -5.60
C VAL A 155 -8.61 -0.50 -6.52
N ALA A 156 -8.37 0.56 -7.27
CA ALA A 156 -9.25 0.96 -8.37
C ALA A 156 -9.23 -0.11 -9.47
N PRO A 157 -10.34 -0.24 -10.25
CA PRO A 157 -10.43 -1.28 -11.27
C PRO A 157 -9.34 -1.23 -12.35
N GLU A 158 -8.84 -0.03 -12.65
CA GLU A 158 -7.85 0.20 -13.70
C GLU A 158 -6.52 0.68 -13.09
N PRO A 159 -5.47 -0.13 -13.10
CA PRO A 159 -4.13 0.35 -12.80
C PRO A 159 -3.66 1.31 -13.89
N ILE A 160 -2.78 2.23 -13.54
CA ILE A 160 -2.28 3.26 -14.47
C ILE A 160 -0.75 3.24 -14.50
N LEU A 161 -0.16 3.51 -15.66
CA LEU A 161 1.29 3.72 -15.73
C LEU A 161 1.69 5.04 -15.06
N MET A 162 2.83 5.08 -14.40
CA MET A 162 3.32 6.28 -13.72
C MET A 162 3.41 7.49 -14.66
N LYS A 163 3.81 7.28 -15.94
CA LYS A 163 3.84 8.35 -16.94
C LYS A 163 2.45 8.94 -17.19
N ASP A 164 1.41 8.10 -17.26
CA ASP A 164 0.05 8.54 -17.56
C ASP A 164 -0.59 9.20 -16.32
N PHE A 165 -0.32 8.67 -15.12
CA PHE A 165 -0.67 9.33 -13.86
C PHE A 165 -0.05 10.73 -13.79
N SER A 166 1.25 10.85 -14.03
CA SER A 166 1.98 12.12 -14.01
C SER A 166 1.43 13.11 -15.02
N LYS A 167 1.15 12.66 -16.27
CA LYS A 167 0.52 13.47 -17.31
C LYS A 167 -0.87 13.96 -16.89
N THR A 168 -1.68 13.09 -16.31
CA THR A 168 -3.01 13.44 -15.83
C THR A 168 -2.94 14.45 -14.69
N LEU A 169 -2.04 14.25 -13.73
CA LEU A 169 -1.84 15.18 -12.61
C LEU A 169 -1.40 16.57 -13.10
N GLY A 170 -0.43 16.63 -14.03
CA GLY A 170 -0.01 17.89 -14.65
C GLY A 170 -1.16 18.61 -15.36
N ARG A 171 -1.98 17.86 -16.11
CA ARG A 171 -3.16 18.39 -16.78
C ARG A 171 -4.20 18.93 -15.79
N CYS A 172 -4.52 18.19 -14.74
CA CYS A 172 -5.47 18.63 -13.70
C CYS A 172 -5.01 19.92 -12.99
N LEU A 173 -3.72 20.12 -12.85
CA LEU A 173 -3.14 21.29 -12.23
C LEU A 173 -2.86 22.45 -13.20
N ASN A 174 -3.11 22.25 -14.51
CA ASN A 174 -2.71 23.18 -15.57
C ASN A 174 -1.20 23.53 -15.51
N ARG A 175 -0.38 22.50 -15.31
CA ARG A 175 1.09 22.62 -15.21
C ARG A 175 1.79 21.66 -16.17
N PRO A 176 2.96 22.03 -16.71
CA PRO A 176 3.79 21.10 -17.48
C PRO A 176 4.26 19.95 -16.59
N ASN A 177 4.47 18.79 -17.21
CA ASN A 177 5.00 17.60 -16.54
C ASN A 177 6.17 16.99 -17.33
N LEU A 178 7.10 17.85 -17.73
CA LEU A 178 8.16 17.51 -18.68
C LEU A 178 9.44 16.99 -18.01
N LEU A 179 9.61 17.21 -16.71
CA LEU A 179 10.86 16.92 -15.99
C LEU A 179 10.75 15.55 -15.28
N PRO A 180 11.31 14.47 -15.86
CA PRO A 180 11.31 13.18 -15.15
C PRO A 180 12.15 13.27 -13.88
N VAL A 181 11.66 12.69 -12.80
CA VAL A 181 12.45 12.55 -11.57
C VAL A 181 13.38 11.34 -11.74
N PRO A 182 14.71 11.53 -11.83
CA PRO A 182 15.63 10.42 -12.02
C PRO A 182 15.52 9.40 -10.88
N GLY A 183 15.38 8.12 -11.22
CA GLY A 183 15.32 7.04 -10.24
C GLY A 183 16.55 6.95 -9.35
N THR A 184 17.71 7.45 -9.82
CA THR A 184 18.95 7.56 -9.04
C THR A 184 18.81 8.49 -7.84
N ILE A 185 18.07 9.59 -7.98
CA ILE A 185 17.80 10.53 -6.88
C ILE A 185 16.93 9.83 -5.82
N LEU A 186 15.91 9.09 -6.25
CA LEU A 186 15.06 8.35 -5.31
C LEU A 186 15.83 7.24 -4.59
N LYS A 187 16.70 6.52 -5.30
CA LYS A 187 17.58 5.52 -4.67
C LYS A 187 18.52 6.14 -3.65
N LEU A 188 19.03 7.34 -3.91
CA LEU A 188 19.90 8.05 -2.96
C LEU A 188 19.13 8.46 -1.69
N LEU A 189 17.89 8.94 -1.85
CA LEU A 189 17.05 9.42 -0.74
C LEU A 189 16.41 8.29 0.07
N LEU A 190 15.89 7.27 -0.60
CA LEU A 190 15.07 6.21 0.01
C LEU A 190 15.82 4.86 0.12
N GLY A 191 16.99 4.73 -0.49
CA GLY A 191 17.70 3.45 -0.57
C GLY A 191 16.82 2.38 -1.23
N ASP A 192 16.73 1.19 -0.60
CA ASP A 192 15.84 0.11 -1.06
C ASP A 192 14.36 0.51 -1.07
N GLY A 193 13.97 1.52 -0.27
CA GLY A 193 12.61 2.06 -0.26
C GLY A 193 12.19 2.70 -1.58
N ALA A 194 13.15 3.02 -2.46
CA ALA A 194 12.85 3.50 -3.81
C ALA A 194 12.06 2.47 -4.65
N LYS A 195 12.14 1.18 -4.31
CA LYS A 195 11.34 0.11 -4.93
C LYS A 195 9.83 0.26 -4.73
N LEU A 196 9.41 1.11 -3.79
CA LEU A 196 7.98 1.43 -3.60
C LEU A 196 7.42 2.26 -4.76
N VAL A 197 8.28 2.95 -5.50
CA VAL A 197 7.89 3.95 -6.51
C VAL A 197 8.62 3.79 -7.85
N LEU A 198 9.61 2.92 -7.92
CA LEU A 198 10.33 2.51 -9.13
C LEU A 198 9.85 1.14 -9.57
#